data_cf2012c787fdc769bead0085db0a5d39
#
_entry.id   cf2012c787fdc769bead0085db0a5d39
#
_cell.length_a   1.000
_cell.length_b   1.000
_cell.length_c   1.000
_cell.angle_alpha   90.00
_cell.angle_beta   90.00
_cell.angle_gamma   90.00
#
_symmetry.space_group_name_H-M   'P 1'
#
loop_
_entity.id
_entity.type
_entity.pdbx_description
1 polymer ?
#
loop_
_entity_poly.entity_id
_entity_poly.type
_entity_poly.pdbx_seq_one_letter_code
_entity_poly.pdbx_strand_id
1 'polypeptide(L)'
;DIAGARTSLGKYGLQLGDQLVFLTTIEGYNNLVQTSDFRTVDKFGPNATYLTGSVGAVYGIPIQITEFLDNVGSTGNHIGLLMYKPGFLIAERRAMEIESEYEPRQQVTAMYMSTRFDFKALTTNSNAALDATKYPYAVVVDAG
;
A
#
# COMPACT_ATOMS: atom_id res chain seq x y z
N ASP A 1 14.79 2.28 0.24
CA ASP A 1 14.96 2.96 -1.05
C ASP A 1 13.81 2.63 -2.01
N ILE A 2 13.01 3.64 -2.38
CA ILE A 2 11.83 3.49 -3.27
C ILE A 2 12.26 3.08 -4.69
N ALA A 3 13.41 3.56 -5.17
CA ALA A 3 13.91 3.21 -6.48
C ALA A 3 14.31 1.73 -6.56
N GLY A 4 14.92 1.20 -5.51
CA GLY A 4 15.22 -0.21 -5.38
C GLY A 4 13.96 -1.09 -5.34
N ALA A 5 12.93 -0.66 -4.62
CA ALA A 5 11.64 -1.33 -4.59
C ALA A 5 10.98 -1.37 -5.98
N ARG A 6 11.05 -0.26 -6.72
CA ARG A 6 10.55 -0.20 -8.11
C ARG A 6 11.28 -1.19 -9.02
N THR A 7 12.60 -1.32 -8.84
CA THR A 7 13.40 -2.32 -9.57
C THR A 7 12.99 -3.75 -9.22
N SER A 8 12.70 -4.02 -7.94
CA SER A 8 12.25 -5.34 -7.46
C SER A 8 10.90 -5.76 -8.04
N LEU A 9 10.02 -4.81 -8.34
CA LEU A 9 8.75 -5.08 -9.03
C LEU A 9 8.92 -5.59 -10.47
N GLY A 10 10.11 -5.41 -11.07
CA GLY A 10 10.38 -5.81 -12.44
C GLY A 10 9.43 -5.16 -13.44
N LYS A 11 8.72 -5.95 -14.24
CA LYS A 11 7.80 -5.42 -15.25
C LYS A 11 6.66 -4.57 -14.70
N TYR A 12 6.23 -4.80 -13.46
CA TYR A 12 5.23 -3.96 -12.80
C TYR A 12 5.76 -2.57 -12.44
N GLY A 13 7.06 -2.45 -12.20
CA GLY A 13 7.74 -1.18 -11.94
C GLY A 13 7.88 -0.26 -13.16
N LEU A 14 7.66 -0.80 -14.38
CA LEU A 14 7.67 -0.02 -15.63
C LEU A 14 6.36 0.74 -15.87
N GLN A 15 5.32 0.45 -15.12
CA GLN A 15 4.02 1.09 -15.26
C GLN A 15 4.06 2.55 -14.85
N LEU A 16 3.09 3.32 -15.37
CA LEU A 16 2.95 4.73 -15.02
C LEU A 16 2.63 4.91 -13.54
N GLY A 17 3.05 6.04 -12.99
CA GLY A 17 2.95 6.34 -11.57
C GLY A 17 1.52 6.29 -11.00
N ASP A 18 0.49 6.54 -11.80
CA ASP A 18 -0.92 6.46 -11.38
C ASP A 18 -1.41 5.03 -11.10
N GLN A 19 -0.77 4.03 -11.71
CA GLN A 19 -1.04 2.61 -11.46
C GLN A 19 -0.27 2.04 -10.27
N LEU A 20 0.77 2.75 -9.83
CA LEU A 20 1.53 2.44 -8.64
C LEU A 20 1.01 3.25 -7.46
N VAL A 21 1.18 2.75 -6.25
CA VAL A 21 0.93 3.47 -5.00
C VAL A 21 1.97 3.07 -3.98
N PHE A 22 2.46 4.04 -3.25
CA PHE A 22 3.34 3.82 -2.12
C PHE A 22 2.58 4.03 -0.83
N LEU A 23 2.40 2.96 -0.06
CA LEU A 23 1.78 2.98 1.26
C LEU A 23 2.89 3.08 2.30
N THR A 24 2.71 3.95 3.27
CA THR A 24 3.65 4.09 4.38
C THR A 24 2.93 4.45 5.68
N THR A 25 3.59 4.25 6.80
CA THR A 25 3.10 4.73 8.11
C THR A 25 3.28 6.24 8.22
N ILE A 26 2.62 6.85 9.22
CA ILE A 26 2.79 8.27 9.50
C ILE A 26 4.25 8.63 9.85
N GLU A 27 4.94 7.73 10.54
CA GLU A 27 6.36 7.91 10.90
C GLU A 27 7.26 7.84 9.67
N GLY A 28 7.05 6.83 8.80
CA GLY A 28 7.77 6.71 7.54
C GLY A 28 7.52 7.90 6.60
N TYR A 29 6.31 8.43 6.60
CA TYR A 29 5.97 9.64 5.87
C TYR A 29 6.72 10.86 6.42
N ASN A 30 6.74 11.04 7.74
CA ASN A 30 7.47 12.15 8.38
C ASN A 30 8.96 12.09 8.08
N ASN A 31 9.58 10.91 8.10
CA ASN A 31 10.97 10.72 7.72
C ASN A 31 11.21 11.13 6.26
N LEU A 32 10.28 10.78 5.38
CA LEU A 32 10.36 11.15 3.97
C LEU A 32 10.26 12.66 3.76
N VAL A 33 9.34 13.34 4.45
CA VAL A 33 9.19 14.80 4.44
C VAL A 33 10.44 15.52 4.95
N GLN A 34 11.12 14.93 5.92
CA GLN A 34 12.34 15.51 6.52
C GLN A 34 13.60 15.28 5.68
N THR A 35 13.52 14.42 4.66
CA THR A 35 14.67 14.17 3.79
C THR A 35 15.10 15.43 3.06
N SER A 36 16.39 15.74 3.09
CA SER A 36 16.96 16.97 2.55
C SER A 36 16.64 17.22 1.08
N ASP A 37 16.44 16.15 0.29
CA ASP A 37 16.17 16.25 -1.14
C ASP A 37 14.78 16.80 -1.46
N PHE A 38 13.78 16.56 -0.59
CA PHE A 38 12.43 17.07 -0.75
C PHE A 38 12.19 18.37 0.01
N ARG A 39 13.02 18.65 1.01
CA ARG A 39 12.81 19.76 1.94
C ARG A 39 13.15 21.11 1.33
N THR A 40 14.17 21.18 0.48
CA THR A 40 14.74 22.44 0.00
C THR A 40 14.28 22.80 -1.41
N VAL A 41 14.03 24.10 -1.63
CA VAL A 41 13.63 24.66 -2.92
C VAL A 41 14.71 24.50 -4.00
N ASP A 42 15.98 24.52 -3.60
CA ASP A 42 17.11 24.37 -4.52
C ASP A 42 17.10 23.03 -5.25
N LYS A 43 16.61 21.98 -4.57
CA LYS A 43 16.58 20.62 -5.10
C LYS A 43 15.23 20.22 -5.71
N PHE A 44 14.13 20.70 -5.14
CA PHE A 44 12.79 20.26 -5.50
C PHE A 44 11.91 21.37 -6.12
N GLY A 45 12.41 22.60 -6.20
CA GLY A 45 11.71 23.74 -6.79
C GLY A 45 10.46 24.14 -6.00
N PRO A 46 9.41 24.64 -6.68
CA PRO A 46 8.21 25.14 -6.01
C PRO A 46 7.39 24.09 -5.26
N ASN A 47 7.65 22.81 -5.49
CA ASN A 47 7.00 21.70 -4.80
C ASN A 47 7.76 21.21 -3.56
N ALA A 48 8.80 21.93 -3.13
CA ALA A 48 9.54 21.60 -1.91
C ALA A 48 8.62 21.53 -0.70
N THR A 49 8.82 20.54 0.17
CA THR A 49 7.99 20.35 1.39
C THR A 49 8.06 21.52 2.35
N TYR A 50 9.14 22.29 2.32
CA TYR A 50 9.25 23.52 3.08
C TYR A 50 8.19 24.56 2.69
N LEU A 51 7.76 24.58 1.43
CA LEU A 51 6.72 25.49 0.93
C LEU A 51 5.32 24.87 1.01
N THR A 52 5.20 23.61 0.67
CA THR A 52 3.89 22.93 0.54
C THR A 52 3.47 22.20 1.82
N GLY A 53 4.42 21.89 2.72
CA GLY A 53 4.17 21.13 3.94
C GLY A 53 3.93 19.64 3.71
N SER A 54 3.97 19.16 2.47
CA SER A 54 3.70 17.75 2.16
C SER A 54 4.46 17.25 0.93
N VAL A 55 4.71 15.95 0.89
CA VAL A 55 5.16 15.24 -0.32
C VAL A 55 3.97 14.46 -0.86
N GLY A 56 3.39 14.90 -1.96
CA GLY A 56 2.24 14.23 -2.57
C GLY A 56 2.61 13.00 -3.40
N ALA A 57 3.77 13.04 -4.04
CA ALA A 57 4.26 11.95 -4.89
C ALA A 57 5.79 11.92 -4.92
N VAL A 58 6.36 10.74 -5.06
CA VAL A 58 7.79 10.49 -5.27
C VAL A 58 7.95 9.67 -6.54
N TYR A 59 8.82 10.13 -7.46
CA TYR A 59 8.97 9.54 -8.81
C TYR A 59 7.64 9.42 -9.59
N GLY A 60 6.70 10.36 -9.36
CA GLY A 60 5.37 10.31 -9.95
C GLY A 60 4.43 9.27 -9.32
N ILE A 61 4.84 8.60 -8.24
CA ILE A 61 4.05 7.61 -7.52
C ILE A 61 3.38 8.31 -6.34
N PRO A 62 2.04 8.29 -6.25
CA PRO A 62 1.32 8.90 -5.13
C PRO A 62 1.61 8.15 -3.82
N ILE A 63 1.75 8.92 -2.74
CA ILE A 63 1.97 8.41 -1.39
C ILE A 63 0.63 8.38 -0.66
N GLN A 64 0.35 7.27 0.00
CA GLN A 64 -0.81 7.12 0.89
C GLN A 64 -0.33 6.68 2.28
N ILE A 65 -0.87 7.32 3.29
CA ILE A 65 -0.58 7.01 4.69
C ILE A 65 -1.60 6.00 5.18
N THR A 66 -1.13 4.97 5.89
CA THR A 66 -1.99 3.96 6.50
C THR A 66 -1.44 3.57 7.87
N GLU A 67 -2.34 3.27 8.80
CA GLU A 67 -2.00 2.79 10.14
C GLU A 67 -1.94 1.25 10.22
N PHE A 68 -2.29 0.56 9.12
CA PHE A 68 -2.33 -0.91 9.10
C PHE A 68 -0.99 -1.58 8.77
N LEU A 69 0.06 -0.81 8.55
CA LEU A 69 1.41 -1.34 8.36
C LEU A 69 2.11 -1.41 9.70
N ASP A 70 2.32 -2.63 10.19
CA ASP A 70 3.12 -2.84 11.39
C ASP A 70 4.61 -2.65 11.11
N ASN A 71 5.35 -2.24 12.12
CA ASN A 71 6.81 -2.22 12.06
C ASN A 71 7.33 -3.66 12.02
N VAL A 72 8.05 -4.02 10.97
CA VAL A 72 8.69 -5.34 10.85
C VAL A 72 10.12 -5.28 11.35
N GLY A 73 10.47 -6.13 12.32
CA GLY A 73 11.82 -6.23 12.82
C GLY A 73 12.09 -5.40 14.07
N SER A 74 13.33 -4.94 14.22
CA SER A 74 13.77 -4.17 15.39
C SER A 74 13.06 -2.82 15.50
N THR A 75 12.87 -2.37 16.71
CA THR A 75 12.31 -1.06 17.04
C THR A 75 12.97 0.06 16.21
N GLY A 76 12.18 0.79 15.45
CA GLY A 76 12.66 1.92 14.64
C GLY A 76 12.66 1.68 13.12
N ASN A 77 12.38 0.47 12.66
CA ASN A 77 12.27 0.22 11.23
C ASN A 77 10.86 0.59 10.73
N HIS A 78 10.80 1.56 9.85
CA HIS A 78 9.54 1.96 9.19
C HIS A 78 9.35 1.17 7.91
N ILE A 79 8.12 0.75 7.66
CA ILE A 79 7.78 -0.04 6.49
C ILE A 79 7.06 0.84 5.49
N GLY A 80 7.51 0.75 4.25
CA GLY A 80 6.78 1.21 3.09
C GLY A 80 6.43 0.03 2.19
N LEU A 81 5.28 0.07 1.57
CA LEU A 81 4.81 -0.93 0.61
C LEU A 81 4.54 -0.27 -0.73
N LEU A 82 5.34 -0.62 -1.73
CA LEU A 82 5.10 -0.21 -3.11
C LEU A 82 4.23 -1.25 -3.81
N MET A 83 3.06 -0.83 -4.29
CA MET A 83 2.05 -1.72 -4.86
C MET A 83 1.68 -1.30 -6.28
N TYR A 84 1.46 -2.30 -7.13
CA TYR A 84 0.83 -2.15 -8.43
C TYR A 84 -0.66 -2.47 -8.31
N LYS A 85 -1.52 -1.43 -8.38
CA LYS A 85 -2.97 -1.53 -8.11
C LYS A 85 -3.67 -2.62 -8.90
N PRO A 86 -3.48 -2.74 -10.25
CA PRO A 86 -4.16 -3.78 -11.03
C PRO A 86 -3.66 -5.20 -10.73
N GLY A 87 -2.60 -5.35 -9.96
CA GLY A 87 -2.03 -6.65 -9.58
C GLY A 87 -2.77 -7.35 -8.44
N PHE A 88 -3.90 -6.82 -7.99
CA PHE A 88 -4.69 -7.40 -6.91
C PHE A 88 -6.10 -7.71 -7.36
N LEU A 89 -6.62 -8.83 -6.90
CA LEU A 89 -7.98 -9.28 -7.17
C LEU A 89 -8.75 -9.38 -5.86
N ILE A 90 -9.92 -8.77 -5.85
CA ILE A 90 -10.92 -8.98 -4.80
C ILE A 90 -12.01 -9.85 -5.42
N ALA A 91 -12.22 -11.03 -4.86
CA ALA A 91 -13.26 -11.96 -5.28
C ALA A 91 -14.35 -11.99 -4.21
N GLU A 92 -15.57 -11.66 -4.60
CA GLU A 92 -16.73 -11.75 -3.72
C GLU A 92 -17.48 -13.07 -4.06
N ARG A 93 -17.55 -13.97 -3.08
CA ARG A 93 -18.27 -15.25 -3.22
C ARG A 93 -19.73 -15.10 -2.84
N ARG A 94 -20.03 -14.26 -1.87
CA ARG A 94 -21.39 -14.00 -1.38
C ARG A 94 -21.53 -12.52 -1.12
N ALA A 95 -22.48 -11.91 -1.82
CA ALA A 95 -22.88 -10.54 -1.56
C ALA A 95 -23.40 -10.39 -0.12
N MET A 96 -23.45 -9.18 0.36
CA MET A 96 -23.96 -8.89 1.68
C MET A 96 -25.43 -9.35 1.79
N GLU A 97 -25.67 -10.25 2.72
CA GLU A 97 -26.99 -10.79 3.03
C GLU A 97 -27.36 -10.38 4.46
N ILE A 98 -28.56 -9.85 4.60
CA ILE A 98 -29.09 -9.40 5.89
C ILE A 98 -30.26 -10.30 6.24
N GLU A 99 -30.15 -11.01 7.35
CA GLU A 99 -31.19 -11.85 7.89
C GLU A 99 -31.69 -11.25 9.21
N SER A 100 -32.99 -11.26 9.45
CA SER A 100 -33.56 -10.81 10.70
C SER A 100 -34.34 -11.94 11.36
N GLU A 101 -34.10 -12.15 12.63
CA GLU A 101 -34.83 -13.12 13.46
C GLU A 101 -35.43 -12.43 14.69
N TYR A 102 -36.71 -12.69 14.93
CA TYR A 102 -37.39 -12.21 16.14
C TYR A 102 -37.31 -13.28 17.21
N GLU A 103 -36.72 -12.94 18.34
CA GLU A 103 -36.63 -13.84 19.52
C GLU A 103 -37.69 -13.47 20.57
N PRO A 104 -38.80 -14.22 20.65
CA PRO A 104 -39.92 -13.85 21.51
C PRO A 104 -39.61 -13.87 23.02
N ARG A 105 -38.63 -14.70 23.43
CA ARG A 105 -38.24 -14.82 24.85
C ARG A 105 -37.58 -13.55 25.38
N GLN A 106 -36.82 -12.88 24.53
CA GLN A 106 -36.10 -11.64 24.87
C GLN A 106 -36.77 -10.39 24.34
N GLN A 107 -37.83 -10.54 23.54
CA GLN A 107 -38.52 -9.45 22.83
C GLN A 107 -37.57 -8.57 22.01
N VAL A 108 -36.56 -9.19 21.38
CA VAL A 108 -35.54 -8.52 20.58
C VAL A 108 -35.59 -9.03 19.14
N THR A 109 -35.31 -8.15 18.18
CA THR A 109 -35.05 -8.53 16.79
C THR A 109 -33.56 -8.54 16.58
N ALA A 110 -32.98 -9.73 16.36
CA ALA A 110 -31.61 -9.87 16.00
C ALA A 110 -31.44 -9.71 14.49
N MET A 111 -30.46 -8.91 14.07
CA MET A 111 -30.08 -8.77 12.66
C MET A 111 -28.69 -9.37 12.45
N TYR A 112 -28.59 -10.28 11.50
CA TYR A 112 -27.34 -10.91 11.11
C TYR A 112 -26.93 -10.41 9.72
N MET A 113 -25.71 -9.89 9.63
CA MET A 113 -25.13 -9.44 8.37
C MET A 113 -23.95 -10.32 8.03
N SER A 114 -23.97 -10.94 6.86
CA SER A 114 -22.89 -11.80 6.40
C SER A 114 -22.45 -11.43 5.00
N THR A 115 -21.12 -11.40 4.78
CA THR A 115 -20.52 -11.28 3.46
C THR A 115 -19.29 -12.21 3.40
N ARG A 116 -18.96 -12.70 2.22
CA ARG A 116 -17.77 -13.53 2.00
C ARG A 116 -16.98 -13.01 0.83
N PHE A 117 -15.81 -12.50 1.11
CA PHE A 117 -14.86 -12.05 0.09
C PHE A 117 -13.46 -12.60 0.38
N ASP A 118 -12.65 -12.65 -0.66
CA ASP A 118 -11.25 -13.01 -0.59
C ASP A 118 -10.42 -12.01 -1.37
N PHE A 119 -9.17 -11.83 -0.95
CA PHE A 119 -8.22 -10.90 -1.54
C PHE A 119 -6.95 -11.64 -1.90
N LYS A 120 -6.50 -11.52 -3.15
CA LYS A 120 -5.30 -12.20 -3.62
C LYS A 120 -4.45 -11.31 -4.52
N ALA A 121 -3.15 -11.34 -4.29
CA ALA A 121 -2.18 -10.78 -5.21
C ALA A 121 -2.00 -11.71 -6.44
N LEU A 122 -2.09 -11.12 -7.63
CA LEU A 122 -1.86 -11.83 -8.88
C LEU A 122 -0.35 -11.93 -9.12
N THR A 123 0.21 -13.09 -8.90
CA THR A 123 1.62 -13.36 -9.21
C THR A 123 1.76 -13.71 -10.69
N THR A 124 2.80 -13.22 -11.34
CA THR A 124 3.19 -13.77 -12.63
C THR A 124 3.89 -15.08 -12.42
N ASN A 125 3.26 -16.15 -12.83
CA ASN A 125 3.93 -17.44 -12.93
C ASN A 125 4.81 -17.37 -14.19
N SER A 126 6.06 -17.00 -14.01
CA SER A 126 7.05 -17.12 -15.08
C SER A 126 7.56 -18.55 -15.09
N ASN A 127 7.77 -19.09 -16.29
CA ASN A 127 8.47 -20.36 -16.49
C ASN A 127 9.70 -20.38 -15.60
N ALA A 128 9.79 -21.34 -14.70
CA ALA A 128 10.81 -21.45 -13.66
C ALA A 128 12.27 -21.48 -14.18
N ALA A 129 12.46 -21.52 -15.49
CA ALA A 129 13.77 -21.51 -16.14
C ALA A 129 14.31 -20.10 -16.48
N LEU A 130 13.49 -19.06 -16.50
CA LEU A 130 13.89 -17.76 -17.05
C LEU A 130 13.68 -16.55 -16.13
N ASP A 131 12.82 -16.63 -15.12
CA ASP A 131 12.58 -15.49 -14.22
C ASP A 131 11.96 -15.92 -12.88
N ALA A 132 12.43 -15.28 -11.81
CA ALA A 132 11.84 -15.49 -10.49
C ALA A 132 10.40 -14.99 -10.47
N THR A 133 9.53 -15.68 -9.71
CA THR A 133 8.16 -15.22 -9.47
C THR A 133 8.16 -13.77 -9.01
N LYS A 134 7.51 -12.90 -9.77
CA LYS A 134 7.37 -11.49 -9.41
C LYS A 134 6.02 -11.23 -8.77
N TYR A 135 6.05 -10.48 -7.70
CA TYR A 135 4.86 -10.05 -6.97
C TYR A 135 4.49 -8.62 -7.39
N PRO A 136 3.21 -8.25 -7.39
CA PRO A 136 2.78 -6.89 -7.69
C PRO A 136 3.01 -5.93 -6.52
N TYR A 137 3.86 -6.29 -5.59
CA TYR A 137 4.24 -5.45 -4.45
C TYR A 137 5.71 -5.66 -4.07
N ALA A 138 6.31 -4.64 -3.51
CA ALA A 138 7.64 -4.68 -2.91
C ALA A 138 7.63 -3.99 -1.56
N VAL A 139 8.28 -4.59 -0.58
CA VAL A 139 8.42 -4.04 0.77
C VAL A 139 9.69 -3.19 0.82
N VAL A 140 9.56 -1.98 1.33
CA VAL A 140 10.68 -1.08 1.63
C VAL A 140 10.82 -1.03 3.13
N VAL A 141 11.98 -1.40 3.62
CA VAL A 141 12.34 -1.25 5.03
C VAL A 141 13.34 -0.10 5.13
N ASP A 142 13.04 0.87 5.95
CA ASP A 142 13.96 1.91 6.32
C ASP A 142 14.63 1.49 7.63
N ALA A 143 15.93 1.22 7.56
CA ALA A 143 16.76 1.00 8.74
C ALA A 143 17.18 2.39 9.21
N GLY A 144 16.53 2.89 10.25
CA GLY A 144 16.82 4.17 10.89
C GLY A 144 18.27 4.35 11.32
#